data_e9ef4f92a18780b7033660e2ef7064cc
#
_entry.id   e9ef4f92a18780b7033660e2ef7064cc
#
_cell.length_a   1.000
_cell.length_b   1.000
_cell.length_c   1.000
_cell.angle_alpha   90.00
_cell.angle_beta   90.00
_cell.angle_gamma   90.00
#
_symmetry.space_group_name_H-M   'P 1'
#
loop_
_entity.id
_entity.type
_entity.pdbx_description
1 polymer ?
#
loop_
_entity_poly.entity_id
_entity_poly.type
_entity_poly.pdbx_seq_one_letter_code
_entity_poly.pdbx_strand_id
1 'polypeptide(L)'
;MDDNQKNQPQNQINIELNEDVAEGIYSNLAIITHSNAEFIIDFIRIMPGVPKAKVKSRILLTPQHCKRLMKALADNIKKYEAVHGDIEDT
;
A
#
# COMPACT_ATOMS: atom_id res chain seq x y z
N MET A 1 -8.65 -4.89 12.81
CA MET A 1 -9.06 -5.24 13.18
C MET A 1 -9.68 -5.16 13.64
N ASP A 2 -9.64 -4.96 13.32
CA ASP A 2 -10.33 -5.07 13.74
C ASP A 2 -10.70 -5.24 13.99
N ASP A 3 -10.88 -5.36 13.64
CA ASP A 3 -11.40 -5.72 13.89
C ASP A 3 -11.75 -6.09 13.85
N ASN A 4 -12.12 -6.43 13.44
CA ASN A 4 -12.48 -7.02 13.41
C ASN A 4 -12.68 -7.52 13.56
N GLN A 5 -12.88 -7.91 13.32
CA GLN A 5 -12.90 -8.67 13.59
C GLN A 5 -13.01 -9.03 14.32
N LYS A 6 -13.49 -9.30 14.55
CA LYS A 6 -13.43 -9.91 15.27
C LYS A 6 -13.46 -10.62 15.99
N ASN A 7 -13.84 -10.95 16.61
CA ASN A 7 -13.56 -11.98 17.34
C ASN A 7 -13.86 -13.38 17.19
N GLN A 8 -13.60 -14.03 16.60
CA GLN A 8 -13.78 -15.43 16.35
C GLN A 8 -12.41 -16.08 16.29
N PRO A 9 -12.03 -16.81 17.31
CA PRO A 9 -10.65 -17.28 17.38
C PRO A 9 -10.24 -18.11 16.17
N GLN A 10 -11.13 -18.96 15.63
CA GLN A 10 -10.80 -19.79 14.48
C GLN A 10 -10.65 -18.99 13.21
N ASN A 11 -11.14 -17.74 13.20
CA ASN A 11 -11.06 -16.88 12.04
C ASN A 11 -10.03 -15.77 12.22
N GLN A 12 -9.32 -15.78 13.32
CA GLN A 12 -8.30 -14.78 13.52
C GLN A 12 -7.10 -15.07 12.64
N ILE A 13 -6.54 -14.01 12.11
CA ILE A 13 -5.37 -14.10 11.26
C ILE A 13 -4.16 -13.61 12.05
N ASN A 14 -3.15 -14.47 12.15
CA ASN A 14 -1.89 -14.09 12.75
C ASN A 14 -1.03 -13.48 11.68
N ILE A 15 -0.62 -12.23 11.89
CA ILE A 15 0.18 -11.50 10.93
C ILE A 15 1.59 -11.38 11.46
N GLU A 16 2.55 -11.87 10.68
CA GLU A 16 3.96 -11.83 11.04
C GLU A 16 4.67 -10.81 10.18
N LEU A 17 5.61 -10.11 10.79
CA LEU A 17 6.47 -9.18 10.08
C LEU A 17 7.91 -9.62 10.28
N ASN A 18 8.47 -10.26 9.27
CA ASN A 18 9.85 -10.74 9.30
C ASN A 18 10.83 -9.55 9.27
N GLU A 19 12.00 -9.77 9.86
CA GLU A 19 12.98 -8.69 9.98
C GLU A 19 13.41 -8.14 8.63
N ASP A 20 13.58 -9.00 7.65
CA ASP A 20 14.01 -8.57 6.31
C ASP A 20 12.92 -7.74 5.60
N VAL A 21 11.66 -7.94 5.96
CA VAL A 21 10.54 -7.17 5.40
C VAL A 21 10.29 -5.91 6.21
N ALA A 22 10.60 -5.95 7.51
CA ALA A 22 10.30 -4.85 8.42
C ALA A 22 11.05 -3.56 8.08
N GLU A 23 12.19 -3.65 7.40
CA GLU A 23 12.91 -2.45 6.94
C GLU A 23 12.09 -1.62 5.97
N GLY A 24 11.22 -2.28 5.24
CA GLY A 24 10.41 -1.63 4.23
C GLY A 24 11.16 -1.36 2.95
N ILE A 25 10.43 -0.90 1.95
CA ILE A 25 10.97 -0.53 0.65
C ILE A 25 10.51 0.89 0.37
N TYR A 26 11.47 1.78 0.14
CA TYR A 26 11.15 3.17 -0.21
C TYR A 26 10.65 3.23 -1.66
N SER A 27 9.55 3.94 -1.87
CA SER A 27 9.00 4.17 -3.19
C SER A 27 8.52 5.61 -3.28
N ASN A 28 8.78 6.25 -4.42
CA ASN A 28 8.29 7.61 -4.65
C ASN A 28 7.49 7.70 -5.95
N LEU A 29 7.15 6.57 -6.56
CA LEU A 29 6.30 6.51 -7.73
C LEU A 29 5.56 5.18 -7.73
N ALA A 30 4.30 5.19 -8.10
CA ALA A 30 3.56 3.96 -8.30
C ALA A 30 2.90 4.00 -9.67
N ILE A 31 3.07 2.94 -10.44
CA ILE A 31 2.38 2.78 -11.72
C ILE A 31 1.35 1.68 -11.53
N ILE A 32 0.10 2.00 -11.88
CA ILE A 32 -1.01 1.09 -11.64
C ILE A 32 -1.62 0.71 -12.99
N THR A 33 -1.72 -0.60 -13.22
CA THR A 33 -2.39 -1.14 -14.39
C THR A 33 -3.42 -2.16 -13.93
N HIS A 34 -4.31 -2.57 -14.84
CA HIS A 34 -5.32 -3.53 -14.46
C HIS A 34 -5.80 -4.32 -15.68
N SER A 35 -6.34 -5.48 -15.38
CA SER A 35 -7.16 -6.26 -16.30
C SER A 35 -8.54 -6.40 -15.66
N ASN A 36 -9.40 -7.23 -16.27
CA ASN A 36 -10.70 -7.50 -15.65
C ASN A 36 -10.59 -8.40 -14.42
N ALA A 37 -9.43 -9.01 -14.19
CA ALA A 37 -9.24 -9.97 -13.12
C ALA A 37 -8.46 -9.42 -11.94
N GLU A 38 -7.55 -8.44 -12.16
CA GLU A 38 -6.67 -8.00 -11.09
C GLU A 38 -6.11 -6.62 -11.37
N PHE A 39 -5.63 -5.99 -10.30
CA PHE A 39 -4.84 -4.76 -10.37
C PHE A 39 -3.39 -5.08 -10.09
N ILE A 40 -2.50 -4.37 -10.75
CA ILE A 40 -1.07 -4.50 -10.57
C ILE A 40 -0.54 -3.13 -10.15
N ILE A 41 0.13 -3.10 -9.00
CA ILE A 41 0.74 -1.85 -8.51
C ILE A 41 2.25 -2.07 -8.50
N ASP A 42 2.95 -1.30 -9.31
CA ASP A 42 4.41 -1.33 -9.37
C ASP A 42 4.96 -0.14 -8.58
N PHE A 43 5.64 -0.43 -7.48
CA PHE A 43 6.26 0.59 -6.66
C PHE A 43 7.68 0.81 -7.14
N ILE A 44 8.01 2.07 -7.43
CA ILE A 44 9.24 2.44 -8.12
C ILE A 44 9.97 3.48 -7.29
N ARG A 45 11.28 3.39 -7.30
CA ARG A 45 12.13 4.40 -6.69
C ARG A 45 12.87 5.14 -7.79
N ILE A 46 12.60 6.44 -7.88
CA ILE A 46 13.31 7.32 -8.81
C ILE A 46 14.41 8.02 -8.02
N MET A 47 15.64 7.95 -8.54
CA MET A 47 16.79 8.58 -7.91
C MET A 47 17.42 9.57 -8.88
N PRO A 48 17.75 10.79 -8.41
CA PRO A 48 18.44 11.76 -9.27
C PRO A 48 19.76 11.20 -9.78
N GLY A 49 20.05 11.46 -11.05
CA GLY A 49 21.30 11.03 -11.66
C GLY A 49 21.34 9.57 -12.08
N VAL A 50 20.28 8.82 -11.80
CA VAL A 50 20.19 7.42 -12.23
C VAL A 50 19.26 7.38 -13.44
N PRO A 51 19.77 6.98 -14.63
CA PRO A 51 18.99 7.09 -15.86
C PRO A 51 17.82 6.12 -15.96
N LYS A 52 17.84 5.03 -15.18
CA LYS A 52 16.75 4.05 -15.20
C LYS A 52 16.19 3.88 -13.81
N ALA A 53 14.87 4.05 -13.69
CA ALA A 53 14.16 3.74 -12.46
C ALA A 53 13.78 2.26 -12.49
N LYS A 54 13.85 1.62 -11.33
CA LYS A 54 13.56 0.19 -11.23
C LYS A 54 12.31 -0.02 -10.41
N VAL A 55 11.52 -1.01 -10.82
CA VAL A 55 10.41 -1.50 -10.00
C VAL A 55 11.01 -2.20 -8.79
N LYS A 56 10.70 -1.70 -7.61
CA LYS A 56 11.19 -2.28 -6.36
C LYS A 56 10.28 -3.38 -5.85
N SER A 57 8.99 -3.27 -6.14
CA SER A 57 8.02 -4.27 -5.69
C SER A 57 6.80 -4.20 -6.59
N ARG A 58 6.31 -5.36 -6.99
CA ARG A 58 5.08 -5.47 -7.76
C ARG A 58 4.05 -6.22 -6.92
N ILE A 59 2.90 -5.60 -6.70
CA ILE A 59 1.84 -6.18 -5.89
C ILE A 59 0.61 -6.39 -6.77
N LEU A 60 0.08 -7.60 -6.72
CA LEU A 60 -1.12 -7.96 -7.43
C LEU A 60 -2.29 -8.01 -6.45
N LEU A 61 -3.40 -7.38 -6.82
CA LEU A 61 -4.57 -7.28 -5.95
C LEU A 61 -5.81 -7.69 -6.72
N THR A 62 -6.73 -8.36 -6.02
CA THR A 62 -8.07 -8.54 -6.58
C THR A 62 -8.74 -7.17 -6.67
N PRO A 63 -9.71 -7.00 -7.59
CA PRO A 63 -10.42 -5.72 -7.68
C PRO A 63 -11.08 -5.32 -6.36
N GLN A 64 -11.66 -6.28 -5.65
CA GLN A 64 -12.31 -6.02 -4.38
C GLN A 64 -11.32 -5.51 -3.33
N HIS A 65 -10.17 -6.15 -3.25
CA HIS A 65 -9.16 -5.75 -2.29
C HIS A 65 -8.57 -4.38 -2.65
N CYS A 66 -8.37 -4.14 -3.95
CA CYS A 66 -7.87 -2.85 -4.42
C CYS A 66 -8.80 -1.72 -3.99
N LYS A 67 -10.11 -1.94 -4.12
CA LYS A 67 -11.09 -0.93 -3.70
C LYS A 67 -11.03 -0.70 -2.19
N ARG A 68 -10.89 -1.76 -1.41
CA ARG A 68 -10.76 -1.64 0.04
C ARG A 68 -9.47 -0.91 0.42
N LEU A 69 -8.39 -1.20 -0.29
CA LEU A 69 -7.11 -0.52 -0.05
C LEU A 69 -7.25 0.98 -0.31
N MET A 70 -7.91 1.35 -1.41
CA MET A 70 -8.12 2.76 -1.73
C MET A 70 -8.86 3.47 -0.59
N LYS A 71 -9.92 2.86 -0.08
CA LYS A 71 -10.71 3.45 1.00
C LYS A 71 -9.88 3.59 2.28
N ALA A 72 -9.12 2.55 2.60
CA ALA A 72 -8.29 2.56 3.81
C ALA A 72 -7.20 3.61 3.69
N LEU A 73 -6.59 3.73 2.52
CA LEU A 73 -5.54 4.72 2.30
C LEU A 73 -6.10 6.13 2.39
N ALA A 74 -7.26 6.37 1.77
CA ALA A 74 -7.91 7.69 1.85
C ALA A 74 -8.23 8.06 3.29
N ASP A 75 -8.70 7.10 4.08
CA ASP A 75 -9.01 7.34 5.49
C ASP A 75 -7.76 7.69 6.29
N ASN A 76 -6.66 6.99 6.03
CA ASN A 76 -5.40 7.28 6.72
C ASN A 76 -4.83 8.64 6.33
N ILE A 77 -4.98 9.03 5.07
CA ILE A 77 -4.55 10.35 4.62
C ILE A 77 -5.32 11.43 5.37
N LYS A 78 -6.63 11.26 5.53
CA LYS A 78 -7.45 12.21 6.29
C LYS A 78 -6.98 12.32 7.72
N LYS A 79 -6.68 11.20 8.37
CA LYS A 79 -6.20 11.21 9.75
C LYS A 79 -4.86 11.93 9.86
N TYR A 80 -3.98 11.70 8.91
CA TYR A 80 -2.69 12.38 8.87
C TYR A 80 -2.89 13.89 8.74
N GLU A 81 -3.73 14.30 7.79
CA GLU A 81 -3.94 15.72 7.53
C GLU A 81 -4.62 16.43 8.69
N ALA A 82 -5.45 15.73 9.46
CA ALA A 82 -6.09 16.31 10.63
C ALA A 82 -5.08 16.69 11.71
N VAL A 83 -3.96 16.00 11.77
CA VAL A 83 -2.93 16.23 12.79
C VAL A 83 -1.81 17.12 12.26
N HIS A 84 -1.41 16.93 11.00
CA HIS A 84 -0.20 17.54 10.46
C HIS A 84 -0.46 18.58 9.38
N GLY A 85 -1.72 18.83 9.03
CA GLY A 85 -2.07 19.76 7.96
C GLY A 85 -2.12 19.06 6.62
N ASP A 86 -2.65 19.78 5.63
CA ASP A 86 -2.87 19.21 4.32
C ASP A 86 -1.57 18.84 3.64
N ILE A 87 -1.59 17.69 2.97
CA ILE A 87 -0.46 17.26 2.15
C ILE A 87 -0.51 18.06 0.86
N GLU A 88 0.60 18.70 0.54
CA GLU A 88 0.68 19.45 -0.71
C GLU A 88 1.01 18.52 -1.85
N ASP A 89 0.22 18.61 -2.89
CA ASP A 89 0.40 17.80 -4.09
C ASP A 89 1.05 18.71 -5.15
N THR A 90 2.36 18.78 -5.09
CA THR A 90 3.14 19.67 -5.98
C THR A 90 3.84 18.90 -7.07
#